data_8a78bdfbf422fd9c5a378dd5ed1f0935
#
_entry.id   8a78bdfbf422fd9c5a378dd5ed1f0935
#
_cell.length_a   1.000
_cell.length_b   1.000
_cell.length_c   1.000
_cell.angle_alpha   90.00
_cell.angle_beta   90.00
_cell.angle_gamma   90.00
#
_symmetry.space_group_name_H-M   'P 1'
#
loop_
_entity.id
_entity.type
_entity.pdbx_description
1 polymer ?
#
loop_
_entity_poly.entity_id
_entity_poly.type
_entity_poly.pdbx_seq_one_letter_code
_entity_poly.pdbx_strand_id
1 'polypeptide(L)'
;MNSPNSFLQETQLSGKHVQLVPLSMAHHDELIEAVKDGELWRHWYTFIPTPEKMADEISRRLNLHQQGSMLPFAVLQDGKAVGMTTFMNIDAPNKRVEIGSTWYRANVQRSALNTECKRLLLAYAFEQLNCIAVEFRTHFFNQQSRNAIERLGAKLDGILRNHAINTHPDAVGALRDTCVYSILNTEWPSVKAHLDYQLSRTRKA
;
A
#
# COMPACT_ATOMS: atom_id res chain seq x y z
N MET A 1 -18.61 24.25 9.93
CA MET A 1 -18.38 23.12 9.00
C MET A 1 -16.91 22.80 9.09
N ASN A 2 -16.53 21.75 9.82
CA ASN A 2 -15.12 21.36 9.93
C ASN A 2 -14.66 20.79 8.59
N SER A 3 -13.58 21.36 8.04
CA SER A 3 -12.90 20.81 6.87
C SER A 3 -12.61 19.34 7.06
N PRO A 4 -12.81 18.49 6.02
CA PRO A 4 -12.50 17.07 6.13
C PRO A 4 -10.99 16.93 6.41
N ASN A 5 -10.72 16.36 7.55
CA ASN A 5 -9.48 15.78 8.04
C ASN A 5 -8.17 16.45 7.53
N SER A 6 -7.74 17.54 8.20
CA SER A 6 -6.45 18.21 7.93
C SER A 6 -5.22 17.30 8.21
N PHE A 7 -5.43 16.08 8.72
CA PHE A 7 -4.38 15.15 9.08
C PHE A 7 -3.67 14.56 7.85
N LEU A 8 -4.41 14.18 6.81
CA LEU A 8 -3.86 13.73 5.54
C LEU A 8 -4.24 14.70 4.42
N GLN A 9 -3.24 15.35 3.86
CA GLN A 9 -3.41 16.21 2.68
C GLN A 9 -2.84 15.53 1.45
N GLU A 10 -3.39 15.84 0.28
CA GLU A 10 -2.80 15.42 -0.99
C GLU A 10 -1.33 15.84 -1.03
N THR A 11 -0.47 14.90 -1.34
CA THR A 11 0.97 15.10 -1.40
C THR A 11 1.58 14.25 -2.50
N GLN A 12 2.74 14.67 -2.96
CA GLN A 12 3.58 13.90 -3.86
C GLN A 12 4.86 13.53 -3.12
N LEU A 13 5.27 12.27 -3.23
CA LEU A 13 6.50 11.76 -2.63
C LEU A 13 7.42 11.26 -3.73
N SER A 14 8.66 11.70 -3.74
CA SER A 14 9.62 11.37 -4.81
C SER A 14 10.87 10.72 -4.24
N GLY A 15 11.26 9.59 -4.82
CA GLY A 15 12.48 8.88 -4.56
C GLY A 15 13.35 8.78 -5.83
N LYS A 16 14.36 7.92 -5.78
CA LYS A 16 15.24 7.65 -6.90
C LYS A 16 14.60 6.71 -7.93
N HIS A 17 13.85 5.73 -7.46
CA HIS A 17 13.28 4.63 -8.26
C HIS A 17 11.77 4.72 -8.42
N VAL A 18 11.11 5.59 -7.64
CA VAL A 18 9.64 5.67 -7.61
C VAL A 18 9.17 7.09 -7.29
N GLN A 19 8.04 7.45 -7.88
CA GLN A 19 7.25 8.61 -7.47
C GLN A 19 5.86 8.14 -7.06
N LEU A 20 5.32 8.72 -6.00
CA LEU A 20 3.96 8.53 -5.53
C LEU A 20 3.22 9.83 -5.78
N VAL A 21 2.24 9.80 -6.67
CA VAL A 21 1.41 10.97 -7.00
C VAL A 21 -0.04 10.71 -6.62
N PRO A 22 -0.85 11.73 -6.31
CA PRO A 22 -2.27 11.55 -6.08
C PRO A 22 -2.91 10.75 -7.22
N LEU A 23 -3.68 9.70 -6.87
CA LEU A 23 -4.37 8.89 -7.86
C LEU A 23 -5.42 9.73 -8.59
N SER A 24 -5.51 9.56 -9.90
CA SER A 24 -6.54 10.18 -10.74
C SER A 24 -6.94 9.27 -11.88
N MET A 25 -8.05 9.59 -12.57
CA MET A 25 -8.48 8.86 -13.77
C MET A 25 -7.47 8.94 -14.93
N ALA A 26 -6.57 9.93 -14.95
CA ALA A 26 -5.52 10.02 -15.96
C ALA A 26 -4.55 8.81 -15.95
N HIS A 27 -4.46 8.08 -14.83
CA HIS A 27 -3.61 6.90 -14.70
C HIS A 27 -4.30 5.60 -15.18
N HIS A 28 -5.58 5.67 -15.63
CA HIS A 28 -6.40 4.51 -15.93
C HIS A 28 -5.75 3.53 -16.91
N ASP A 29 -5.37 4.02 -18.09
CA ASP A 29 -4.87 3.14 -19.16
C ASP A 29 -3.52 2.50 -18.80
N GLU A 30 -2.63 3.25 -18.15
CA GLU A 30 -1.35 2.71 -17.67
C GLU A 30 -1.55 1.67 -16.56
N LEU A 31 -2.53 1.86 -15.67
CA LEU A 31 -2.86 0.90 -14.62
C LEU A 31 -3.50 -0.37 -15.18
N ILE A 32 -4.28 -0.29 -16.28
CA ILE A 32 -4.75 -1.46 -17.02
C ILE A 32 -3.57 -2.27 -17.54
N GLU A 33 -2.62 -1.62 -18.20
CA GLU A 33 -1.43 -2.31 -18.71
C GLU A 33 -0.56 -2.87 -17.56
N ALA A 34 -0.50 -2.17 -16.44
CA ALA A 34 0.24 -2.64 -15.26
C ALA A 34 -0.40 -3.89 -14.63
N VAL A 35 -1.72 -3.96 -14.52
CA VAL A 35 -2.39 -5.11 -13.89
C VAL A 35 -2.38 -6.35 -14.75
N LYS A 36 -2.37 -6.21 -16.09
CA LYS A 36 -2.23 -7.33 -17.03
C LYS A 36 -0.90 -8.06 -16.89
N ASP A 37 0.16 -7.34 -16.52
CA ASP A 37 1.48 -7.92 -16.30
C ASP A 37 1.48 -8.78 -15.02
N GLY A 38 1.37 -10.10 -15.20
CA GLY A 38 1.29 -11.10 -14.15
C GLY A 38 -0.13 -11.49 -13.74
N GLU A 39 -1.17 -11.01 -14.44
CA GLU A 39 -2.58 -11.34 -14.18
C GLU A 39 -2.94 -11.27 -12.68
N LEU A 40 -2.55 -10.17 -12.04
CA LEU A 40 -2.52 -10.02 -10.58
C LEU A 40 -3.89 -10.23 -9.91
N TRP A 41 -4.99 -10.06 -10.64
CA TRP A 41 -6.36 -10.26 -10.16
C TRP A 41 -6.71 -11.73 -9.89
N ARG A 42 -5.90 -12.68 -10.36
CA ARG A 42 -6.13 -14.11 -10.11
C ARG A 42 -5.78 -14.57 -8.70
N HIS A 43 -5.19 -13.71 -7.89
CA HIS A 43 -4.85 -14.05 -6.50
C HIS A 43 -6.07 -13.99 -5.60
N TRP A 44 -6.72 -15.12 -5.33
CA TRP A 44 -7.95 -15.25 -4.57
C TRP A 44 -7.90 -14.66 -3.13
N TYR A 45 -6.73 -14.50 -2.56
CA TYR A 45 -6.49 -13.98 -1.22
C TYR A 45 -6.26 -12.46 -1.17
N THR A 46 -6.40 -11.77 -2.28
CA THR A 46 -6.25 -10.31 -2.36
C THR A 46 -7.28 -9.71 -3.31
N PHE A 47 -7.56 -8.43 -3.17
CA PHE A 47 -8.45 -7.71 -4.07
C PHE A 47 -7.61 -6.79 -4.98
N ILE A 48 -7.42 -7.24 -6.21
CA ILE A 48 -6.79 -6.46 -7.27
C ILE A 48 -7.79 -6.42 -8.43
N PRO A 49 -8.10 -5.24 -9.01
CA PRO A 49 -9.11 -5.13 -10.06
C PRO A 49 -8.69 -5.86 -11.32
N THR A 50 -9.66 -6.41 -12.06
CA THR A 50 -9.42 -6.81 -13.45
C THR A 50 -9.24 -5.57 -14.32
N PRO A 51 -8.68 -5.70 -15.55
CA PRO A 51 -8.59 -4.59 -16.50
C PRO A 51 -9.92 -3.86 -16.69
N GLU A 52 -11.04 -4.59 -16.82
CA GLU A 52 -12.38 -4.05 -17.07
C GLU A 52 -12.94 -3.30 -15.85
N LYS A 53 -12.44 -3.62 -14.65
CA LYS A 53 -12.88 -3.01 -13.38
C LYS A 53 -11.94 -1.92 -12.88
N MET A 54 -10.93 -1.55 -13.65
CA MET A 54 -9.94 -0.55 -13.22
C MET A 54 -10.58 0.82 -12.98
N ALA A 55 -11.47 1.27 -13.87
CA ALA A 55 -12.18 2.54 -13.71
C ALA A 55 -13.02 2.57 -12.43
N ASP A 56 -13.74 1.48 -12.13
CA ASP A 56 -14.56 1.35 -10.92
C ASP A 56 -13.68 1.43 -9.65
N GLU A 57 -12.53 0.76 -9.66
CA GLU A 57 -11.60 0.76 -8.53
C GLU A 57 -10.96 2.14 -8.30
N ILE A 58 -10.55 2.83 -9.36
CA ILE A 58 -10.05 4.21 -9.24
C ILE A 58 -11.15 5.10 -8.66
N SER A 59 -12.36 5.06 -9.22
CA SER A 59 -13.50 5.84 -8.74
C SER A 59 -13.83 5.54 -7.28
N ARG A 60 -13.81 4.26 -6.88
CA ARG A 60 -14.03 3.84 -5.48
C ARG A 60 -13.01 4.47 -4.54
N ARG A 61 -11.72 4.45 -4.90
CA ARG A 61 -10.65 5.04 -4.08
C ARG A 61 -10.78 6.56 -3.99
N LEU A 62 -11.12 7.25 -5.09
CA LEU A 62 -11.33 8.69 -5.11
C LEU A 62 -12.54 9.10 -4.26
N ASN A 63 -13.63 8.34 -4.30
CA ASN A 63 -14.78 8.57 -3.44
C ASN A 63 -14.44 8.41 -1.94
N LEU A 64 -13.66 7.38 -1.58
CA LEU A 64 -13.17 7.19 -0.21
C LEU A 64 -12.19 8.30 0.21
N HIS A 65 -11.41 8.84 -0.73
CA HIS A 65 -10.57 10.01 -0.48
C HIS A 65 -11.43 11.24 -0.15
N GLN A 66 -12.46 11.53 -0.94
CA GLN A 66 -13.38 12.62 -0.66
C GLN A 66 -14.08 12.49 0.71
N GLN A 67 -14.32 11.26 1.17
CA GLN A 67 -14.85 10.97 2.50
C GLN A 67 -13.81 11.05 3.62
N GLY A 68 -12.54 11.32 3.31
CA GLY A 68 -11.45 11.41 4.27
C GLY A 68 -10.97 10.07 4.84
N SER A 69 -11.39 8.94 4.25
CA SER A 69 -11.04 7.59 4.72
C SER A 69 -9.84 6.95 4.01
N MET A 70 -9.41 7.53 2.89
CA MET A 70 -8.26 7.10 2.11
C MET A 70 -7.45 8.28 1.57
N LEU A 71 -6.14 8.06 1.36
CA LEU A 71 -5.28 8.88 0.50
C LEU A 71 -4.58 7.96 -0.50
N PRO A 72 -5.18 7.78 -1.69
CA PRO A 72 -4.67 6.86 -2.70
C PRO A 72 -3.58 7.50 -3.57
N PHE A 73 -2.58 6.70 -3.93
CA PHE A 73 -1.49 7.08 -4.83
C PHE A 73 -1.42 6.17 -6.05
N ALA A 74 -1.17 6.77 -7.21
CA ALA A 74 -0.54 6.06 -8.31
C ALA A 74 0.97 5.97 -8.04
N VAL A 75 1.54 4.80 -8.33
CA VAL A 75 2.96 4.53 -8.17
C VAL A 75 3.60 4.59 -9.55
N LEU A 76 4.47 5.58 -9.74
CA LEU A 76 5.12 5.81 -11.03
C LEU A 76 6.57 5.33 -11.00
N GLN A 77 6.99 4.70 -12.09
CA GLN A 77 8.39 4.46 -12.44
C GLN A 77 8.65 5.02 -13.83
N ASP A 78 9.69 5.83 -13.97
CA ASP A 78 10.04 6.48 -15.24
C ASP A 78 8.85 7.24 -15.87
N GLY A 79 8.03 7.88 -15.02
CA GLY A 79 6.86 8.66 -15.42
C GLY A 79 5.61 7.85 -15.76
N LYS A 80 5.65 6.51 -15.68
CA LYS A 80 4.51 5.62 -15.98
C LYS A 80 3.95 4.97 -14.75
N ALA A 81 2.63 4.85 -14.65
CA ALA A 81 1.96 4.18 -13.55
C ALA A 81 2.19 2.66 -13.63
N VAL A 82 2.80 2.11 -12.60
CA VAL A 82 3.14 0.69 -12.47
C VAL A 82 2.38 -0.02 -11.35
N GLY A 83 1.49 0.68 -10.67
CA GLY A 83 0.68 0.14 -9.58
C GLY A 83 0.02 1.21 -8.74
N MET A 84 -0.56 0.81 -7.64
CA MET A 84 -1.22 1.68 -6.66
C MET A 84 -0.83 1.32 -5.22
N THR A 85 -0.89 2.32 -4.35
CA THR A 85 -0.79 2.15 -2.90
C THR A 85 -1.65 3.19 -2.19
N THR A 86 -1.92 3.05 -0.89
CA THR A 86 -2.90 3.90 -0.22
C THR A 86 -2.58 4.03 1.26
N PHE A 87 -2.73 5.22 1.83
CA PHE A 87 -3.04 5.36 3.26
C PHE A 87 -4.53 5.14 3.45
N MET A 88 -4.90 4.26 4.37
CA MET A 88 -6.28 3.91 4.68
C MET A 88 -6.47 3.68 6.18
N ASN A 89 -7.70 3.41 6.61
CA ASN A 89 -8.02 3.24 8.03
C ASN A 89 -7.41 4.37 8.89
N ILE A 90 -7.67 5.62 8.46
CA ILE A 90 -7.07 6.82 9.02
C ILE A 90 -7.68 7.10 10.38
N ASP A 91 -6.88 6.99 11.43
CA ASP A 91 -7.25 7.32 12.81
C ASP A 91 -6.44 8.55 13.27
N ALA A 92 -6.90 9.73 12.85
CA ALA A 92 -6.23 10.98 13.14
C ALA A 92 -6.15 11.30 14.64
N PRO A 93 -7.21 11.07 15.47
CA PRO A 93 -7.13 11.26 16.91
C PRO A 93 -6.03 10.45 17.58
N ASN A 94 -5.85 9.19 17.17
CA ASN A 94 -4.81 8.30 17.70
C ASN A 94 -3.51 8.35 16.88
N LYS A 95 -3.41 9.22 15.87
CA LYS A 95 -2.23 9.36 15.01
C LYS A 95 -1.77 8.01 14.43
N ARG A 96 -2.70 7.27 13.85
CA ARG A 96 -2.45 5.96 13.23
C ARG A 96 -2.97 5.94 11.80
N VAL A 97 -2.28 5.22 10.94
CA VAL A 97 -2.69 4.96 9.55
C VAL A 97 -2.33 3.53 9.16
N GLU A 98 -3.04 2.97 8.21
CA GLU A 98 -2.65 1.73 7.53
C GLU A 98 -2.07 2.07 6.15
N ILE A 99 -0.96 1.44 5.77
CA ILE A 99 -0.49 1.40 4.39
C ILE A 99 -0.99 0.09 3.78
N GLY A 100 -1.97 0.20 2.89
CA GLY A 100 -2.65 -0.95 2.32
C GLY A 100 -3.04 -0.80 0.86
N SER A 101 -3.86 -1.74 0.38
CA SER A 101 -4.36 -1.79 -1.00
C SER A 101 -3.26 -1.59 -2.04
N THR A 102 -2.08 -2.19 -1.78
CA THR A 102 -0.87 -2.04 -2.61
C THR A 102 -0.75 -3.20 -3.59
N TRP A 103 -0.52 -2.85 -4.85
CA TRP A 103 -0.11 -3.80 -5.86
C TRP A 103 0.80 -3.10 -6.89
N TYR A 104 1.67 -3.87 -7.53
CA TYR A 104 2.58 -3.43 -8.59
C TYR A 104 2.60 -4.48 -9.69
N ARG A 105 2.75 -4.04 -10.95
CA ARG A 105 2.96 -4.94 -12.08
C ARG A 105 4.10 -5.93 -11.82
N ALA A 106 4.02 -7.11 -12.42
CA ALA A 106 4.91 -8.23 -12.07
C ALA A 106 6.39 -7.89 -12.33
N ASN A 107 6.71 -7.22 -13.43
CA ASN A 107 8.09 -6.96 -13.83
C ASN A 107 8.87 -5.99 -12.92
N VAL A 108 8.17 -5.17 -12.11
CA VAL A 108 8.82 -4.28 -11.13
C VAL A 108 8.86 -4.86 -9.72
N GLN A 109 8.22 -6.02 -9.51
CA GLN A 109 8.29 -6.72 -8.23
C GLN A 109 9.71 -7.24 -7.98
N ARG A 110 10.06 -7.44 -6.68
CA ARG A 110 11.39 -7.86 -6.25
C ARG A 110 12.53 -6.90 -6.64
N SER A 111 12.19 -5.67 -7.05
CA SER A 111 13.13 -4.57 -7.29
C SER A 111 13.27 -3.66 -6.06
N ALA A 112 13.99 -2.56 -6.18
CA ALA A 112 14.08 -1.51 -5.15
C ALA A 112 12.77 -0.73 -4.98
N LEU A 113 11.86 -0.76 -5.97
CA LEU A 113 10.66 0.06 -6.05
C LEU A 113 9.78 -0.06 -4.80
N ASN A 114 9.41 -1.28 -4.39
CA ASN A 114 8.55 -1.47 -3.22
C ASN A 114 9.23 -0.99 -1.93
N THR A 115 10.52 -1.24 -1.76
CA THR A 115 11.28 -0.81 -0.58
C THR A 115 11.30 0.71 -0.49
N GLU A 116 11.60 1.41 -1.60
CA GLU A 116 11.60 2.87 -1.63
C GLU A 116 10.19 3.46 -1.47
N CYS A 117 9.19 2.90 -2.13
CA CYS A 117 7.79 3.29 -1.97
C CYS A 117 7.37 3.26 -0.48
N LYS A 118 7.64 2.14 0.22
CA LYS A 118 7.31 2.00 1.63
C LYS A 118 8.15 2.92 2.52
N ARG A 119 9.43 3.11 2.20
CA ARG A 119 10.30 4.05 2.91
C ARG A 119 9.78 5.48 2.83
N LEU A 120 9.30 5.92 1.66
CA LEU A 120 8.70 7.26 1.47
C LEU A 120 7.41 7.43 2.26
N LEU A 121 6.50 6.45 2.19
CA LEU A 121 5.23 6.48 2.93
C LEU A 121 5.46 6.47 4.44
N LEU A 122 6.37 5.62 4.94
CA LEU A 122 6.71 5.56 6.36
C LEU A 122 7.35 6.87 6.85
N ALA A 123 8.26 7.47 6.05
CA ALA A 123 8.83 8.77 6.39
C ALA A 123 7.75 9.85 6.47
N TYR A 124 6.83 9.90 5.52
CA TYR A 124 5.72 10.84 5.57
C TYR A 124 4.84 10.63 6.81
N ALA A 125 4.48 9.38 7.12
CA ALA A 125 3.67 9.05 8.28
C ALA A 125 4.34 9.43 9.62
N PHE A 126 5.61 9.09 9.81
CA PHE A 126 6.29 9.33 11.08
C PHE A 126 6.85 10.76 11.22
N GLU A 127 7.40 11.33 10.14
CA GLU A 127 8.13 12.60 10.20
C GLU A 127 7.25 13.82 9.91
N GLN A 128 6.17 13.67 9.12
CA GLN A 128 5.26 14.77 8.79
C GLN A 128 3.94 14.67 9.56
N LEU A 129 3.33 13.49 9.62
CA LEU A 129 2.05 13.28 10.30
C LEU A 129 2.23 13.00 11.80
N ASN A 130 3.45 12.75 12.27
CA ASN A 130 3.74 12.36 13.64
C ASN A 130 2.92 11.14 14.11
N CYS A 131 2.73 10.16 13.23
CA CYS A 131 2.06 8.92 13.59
C CYS A 131 2.79 8.19 14.71
N ILE A 132 2.04 7.60 15.64
CA ILE A 132 2.62 6.74 16.70
C ILE A 132 2.82 5.30 16.21
N ALA A 133 2.02 4.87 15.20
CA ALA A 133 2.14 3.56 14.56
C ALA A 133 1.65 3.62 13.11
N VAL A 134 2.25 2.81 12.26
CA VAL A 134 1.79 2.53 10.89
C VAL A 134 1.49 1.05 10.78
N GLU A 135 0.25 0.73 10.36
CA GLU A 135 -0.23 -0.64 10.23
C GLU A 135 -0.09 -1.17 8.80
N PHE A 136 -0.04 -2.50 8.71
CA PHE A 136 -0.15 -3.26 7.47
C PHE A 136 -1.05 -4.46 7.73
N ARG A 137 -1.96 -4.76 6.77
CA ARG A 137 -2.85 -5.92 6.90
C ARG A 137 -2.78 -6.75 5.64
N THR A 138 -2.75 -8.07 5.82
CA THR A 138 -2.75 -9.00 4.69
C THR A 138 -3.47 -10.31 5.05
N HIS A 139 -3.91 -11.04 4.02
CA HIS A 139 -4.50 -12.36 4.20
C HIS A 139 -3.46 -13.34 4.76
N PHE A 140 -3.87 -14.24 5.66
CA PHE A 140 -2.98 -15.23 6.28
C PHE A 140 -2.20 -16.06 5.26
N PHE A 141 -2.82 -16.46 4.15
CA PHE A 141 -2.18 -17.22 3.08
C PHE A 141 -1.35 -16.37 2.11
N ASN A 142 -1.40 -15.03 2.18
CA ASN A 142 -0.55 -14.18 1.34
C ASN A 142 0.87 -14.11 1.88
N GLN A 143 1.60 -15.23 1.75
CA GLN A 143 2.97 -15.34 2.28
C GLN A 143 3.93 -14.35 1.64
N GLN A 144 3.72 -14.02 0.36
CA GLN A 144 4.52 -13.00 -0.33
C GLN A 144 4.38 -11.62 0.33
N SER A 145 3.15 -11.21 0.64
CA SER A 145 2.91 -9.93 1.34
C SER A 145 3.44 -9.96 2.76
N ARG A 146 3.22 -11.06 3.51
CA ARG A 146 3.73 -11.22 4.87
C ARG A 146 5.25 -11.05 4.92
N ASN A 147 5.98 -11.79 4.08
CA ASN A 147 7.44 -11.68 3.98
C ASN A 147 7.89 -10.26 3.56
N ALA A 148 7.14 -9.61 2.66
CA ALA A 148 7.47 -8.25 2.25
C ALA A 148 7.28 -7.24 3.38
N ILE A 149 6.23 -7.38 4.20
CA ILE A 149 5.94 -6.53 5.36
C ILE A 149 6.98 -6.75 6.45
N GLU A 150 7.27 -8.00 6.80
CA GLU A 150 8.29 -8.35 7.82
C GLU A 150 9.69 -7.84 7.42
N ARG A 151 10.03 -7.91 6.13
CA ARG A 151 11.30 -7.38 5.61
C ARG A 151 11.44 -5.85 5.76
N LEU A 152 10.35 -5.11 5.89
CA LEU A 152 10.39 -3.68 6.20
C LEU A 152 10.78 -3.41 7.66
N GLY A 153 10.72 -4.42 8.51
CA GLY A 153 10.91 -4.31 9.96
C GLY A 153 9.60 -4.26 10.75
N ALA A 154 8.45 -4.46 10.09
CA ALA A 154 7.16 -4.55 10.79
C ALA A 154 7.06 -5.84 11.61
N LYS A 155 6.42 -5.75 12.78
CA LYS A 155 6.18 -6.88 13.68
C LYS A 155 4.72 -7.29 13.61
N LEU A 156 4.48 -8.59 13.79
CA LEU A 156 3.13 -9.14 13.86
C LEU A 156 2.50 -8.76 15.20
N ASP A 157 1.41 -7.99 15.17
CA ASP A 157 0.60 -7.67 16.35
C ASP A 157 -0.38 -8.79 16.67
N GLY A 158 -0.90 -9.47 15.64
CA GLY A 158 -1.82 -10.58 15.82
C GLY A 158 -2.47 -11.06 14.54
N ILE A 159 -3.30 -12.10 14.69
CA ILE A 159 -4.10 -12.67 13.59
C ILE A 159 -5.58 -12.59 13.98
N LEU A 160 -6.33 -11.80 13.21
CA LEU A 160 -7.78 -11.71 13.35
C LEU A 160 -8.40 -12.91 12.64
N ARG A 161 -8.95 -13.85 13.43
CA ARG A 161 -9.56 -15.08 12.91
C ARG A 161 -10.97 -14.78 12.38
N ASN A 162 -11.31 -15.35 11.21
CA ASN A 162 -12.60 -15.15 10.55
C ASN A 162 -12.98 -13.66 10.42
N HIS A 163 -12.00 -12.81 10.09
CA HIS A 163 -12.13 -11.36 10.10
C HIS A 163 -13.05 -10.81 9.00
N ALA A 164 -13.14 -11.51 7.87
CA ALA A 164 -13.97 -11.11 6.75
C ALA A 164 -14.45 -12.31 5.94
N ILE A 165 -15.50 -12.12 5.15
CA ILE A 165 -15.96 -13.08 4.15
C ILE A 165 -15.26 -12.76 2.83
N ASN A 166 -14.66 -13.77 2.19
CA ASN A 166 -14.01 -13.61 0.91
C ASN A 166 -15.06 -13.45 -0.20
N THR A 167 -14.86 -12.46 -1.05
CA THR A 167 -15.74 -12.15 -2.19
C THR A 167 -15.10 -12.49 -3.54
N HIS A 168 -13.87 -13.01 -3.55
CA HIS A 168 -13.21 -13.42 -4.78
C HIS A 168 -13.95 -14.61 -5.43
N PRO A 169 -14.16 -14.63 -6.77
CA PRO A 169 -14.91 -15.70 -7.46
C PRO A 169 -14.44 -17.12 -7.11
N ASP A 170 -13.13 -17.31 -6.97
CA ASP A 170 -12.56 -18.65 -6.67
C ASP A 170 -12.64 -19.03 -5.18
N ALA A 171 -13.15 -18.15 -4.32
CA ALA A 171 -13.21 -18.39 -2.88
C ALA A 171 -14.41 -17.71 -2.20
N VAL A 172 -15.53 -17.58 -2.93
CA VAL A 172 -16.75 -16.94 -2.43
C VAL A 172 -17.23 -17.62 -1.14
N GLY A 173 -17.46 -16.82 -0.11
CA GLY A 173 -17.95 -17.30 1.19
C GLY A 173 -16.90 -17.91 2.10
N ALA A 174 -15.66 -18.15 1.62
CA ALA A 174 -14.58 -18.59 2.46
C ALA A 174 -14.24 -17.51 3.51
N LEU A 175 -13.92 -17.94 4.74
CA LEU A 175 -13.57 -17.02 5.80
C LEU A 175 -12.10 -16.64 5.73
N ARG A 176 -11.83 -15.34 5.86
CA ARG A 176 -10.50 -14.75 5.80
C ARG A 176 -9.95 -14.54 7.20
N ASP A 177 -8.79 -15.12 7.49
CA ASP A 177 -7.94 -14.68 8.59
C ASP A 177 -7.03 -13.55 8.10
N THR A 178 -6.89 -12.49 8.90
CA THR A 178 -6.08 -11.31 8.57
C THR A 178 -4.92 -11.18 9.53
N CYS A 179 -3.70 -11.22 9.02
CA CYS A 179 -2.51 -10.86 9.78
C CYS A 179 -2.41 -9.33 9.87
N VAL A 180 -2.24 -8.82 11.08
CA VAL A 180 -2.03 -7.41 11.39
C VAL A 180 -0.60 -7.22 11.83
N TYR A 181 0.10 -6.30 11.20
CA TYR A 181 1.47 -5.92 11.50
C TYR A 181 1.54 -4.43 11.78
N SER A 182 2.53 -3.99 12.54
CA SER A 182 2.82 -2.57 12.71
C SER A 182 4.31 -2.26 12.79
N ILE A 183 4.62 -0.98 12.53
CA ILE A 183 5.88 -0.32 12.86
C ILE A 183 5.52 0.84 13.79
N LEU A 184 6.22 0.96 14.91
CA LEU A 184 6.01 2.04 15.88
C LEU A 184 6.96 3.20 15.63
N ASN A 185 6.57 4.40 16.06
CA ASN A 185 7.42 5.59 15.96
C ASN A 185 8.76 5.42 16.70
N THR A 186 8.79 4.69 17.80
CA THR A 186 10.01 4.37 18.55
C THR A 186 10.96 3.43 17.79
N GLU A 187 10.44 2.67 16.83
CA GLU A 187 11.22 1.75 15.97
C GLU A 187 11.69 2.44 14.69
N TRP A 188 11.03 3.54 14.29
CA TRP A 188 11.26 4.22 13.02
C TRP A 188 12.73 4.57 12.74
N PRO A 189 13.53 5.11 13.68
CA PRO A 189 14.94 5.40 13.40
C PRO A 189 15.73 4.19 12.91
N SER A 190 15.53 3.02 13.53
CA SER A 190 16.19 1.77 13.16
C SER A 190 15.63 1.21 11.84
N VAL A 191 14.32 1.27 11.65
CA VAL A 191 13.65 0.83 10.42
C VAL A 191 14.10 1.71 9.24
N LYS A 192 14.17 3.02 9.42
CA LYS A 192 14.66 3.96 8.40
C LYS A 192 16.09 3.62 7.97
N ALA A 193 17.00 3.45 8.92
CA ALA A 193 18.39 3.08 8.66
C ALA A 193 18.48 1.75 7.91
N HIS A 194 17.66 0.75 8.29
CA HIS A 194 17.61 -0.54 7.61
C HIS A 194 17.13 -0.41 6.16
N LEU A 195 16.07 0.35 5.90
CA LEU A 195 15.54 0.57 4.56
C LEU A 195 16.53 1.35 3.69
N ASP A 196 17.17 2.38 4.24
CA ASP A 196 18.20 3.16 3.55
C ASP A 196 19.41 2.26 3.19
N TYR A 197 19.83 1.37 4.10
CA TYR A 197 20.86 0.37 3.83
C TYR A 197 20.43 -0.61 2.72
N GLN A 198 19.18 -1.12 2.72
CA GLN A 198 18.69 -1.99 1.66
C GLN A 198 18.71 -1.29 0.29
N LEU A 199 18.36 0.01 0.24
CA LEU A 199 18.34 0.81 -0.98
C LEU A 199 19.75 1.16 -1.48
N SER A 200 20.73 1.30 -0.58
CA SER A 200 22.13 1.59 -0.95
C SER A 200 22.86 0.39 -1.56
N ARG A 201 22.37 -0.84 -1.31
CA ARG A 201 23.00 -2.06 -1.85
C ARG A 201 22.73 -2.18 -3.33
N THR A 202 23.80 -2.24 -4.12
CA THR A 202 23.70 -2.66 -5.52
C THR A 202 23.21 -4.11 -5.56
N ARG A 203 22.01 -4.35 -6.05
CA ARG A 203 21.56 -5.72 -6.32
C ARG A 203 22.42 -6.26 -7.46
N LYS A 204 23.24 -7.29 -7.18
CA LYS A 204 23.85 -8.07 -8.24
C LYS A 204 22.71 -8.68 -9.06
N ALA A 205 22.68 -8.37 -10.35
CA ALA A 205 21.77 -8.94 -11.32
C ALA A 205 21.91 -10.46 -11.37
#